data_419498832cf52391779e0121d50e23e5
#
_entry.id   419498832cf52391779e0121d50e23e5
#
_cell.length_a   1.000
_cell.length_b   1.000
_cell.length_c   1.000
_cell.angle_alpha   90.00
_cell.angle_beta   90.00
_cell.angle_gamma   90.00
#
_symmetry.space_group_name_H-M   'P 1'
#
loop_
_entity.id
_entity.type
_entity.pdbx_description
1 polymer ?
#
loop_
_entity_poly.entity_id
_entity_poly.type
_entity_poly.pdbx_seq_one_letter_code
_entity_poly.pdbx_strand_id
1 'polypeptide(L)'
;MQLRNFIRAVAAAAFLMFSGLTVAAVTPTIPITLSQPGNSPGLNNTFINGPAVSTVDALANGVSNFVGGAPTGNAGLNINRYALGGGTGAAAAPGAPQWNVWGAYSHSNVGYDFAPLSSAGNVKIYLAGIDYTFSNNVVFGVATAFDHMSTDLNFSAGKLDGSGYTISPYVGMLINKNISLDATIGFGRTDIDTVASGVTGSTHSDRTIGALGLTYREAFGAWTLTGRGAILGVHNKLGSYTLSNGTPVADATSNLGQIRLMGQAAYTYKQFTPYVSIAYINDINRPDQAPISGIPASNDRDGWLPAVGIRFRAENMIYGSVQYSSERGRSQVTNNMFLFNVGFRF
;
A
#
# COMPACT_ATOMS: atom_id res chain seq x y z
N MET A 1 13.42 -17.92 23.90
CA MET A 1 13.70 -18.86 22.77
C MET A 1 12.69 -18.70 21.62
N GLN A 2 11.43 -18.47 21.88
CA GLN A 2 10.36 -18.33 20.84
C GLN A 2 10.50 -17.09 19.95
N LEU A 3 10.85 -15.91 20.47
CA LEU A 3 11.00 -14.67 19.71
C LEU A 3 12.07 -14.77 18.59
N ARG A 4 13.22 -15.39 18.90
CA ARG A 4 14.32 -15.56 17.95
C ARG A 4 13.96 -16.49 16.77
N ASN A 5 13.14 -17.50 17.03
CA ASN A 5 12.64 -18.42 16.00
C ASN A 5 11.55 -17.76 15.14
N PHE A 6 10.69 -16.94 15.75
CA PHE A 6 9.70 -16.16 15.03
C PHE A 6 10.34 -15.11 14.09
N ILE A 7 11.32 -14.33 14.59
CA ILE A 7 12.06 -13.36 13.76
C ILE A 7 12.75 -14.05 12.59
N ARG A 8 13.33 -15.24 12.81
CA ARG A 8 13.94 -16.04 11.72
C ARG A 8 12.90 -16.54 10.72
N ALA A 9 11.72 -16.96 11.16
CA ALA A 9 10.63 -17.38 10.27
C ALA A 9 10.11 -16.23 9.43
N VAL A 10 9.92 -15.04 10.02
CA VAL A 10 9.49 -13.82 9.30
C VAL A 10 10.56 -13.36 8.31
N ALA A 11 11.84 -13.37 8.71
CA ALA A 11 12.94 -13.04 7.82
C ALA A 11 13.10 -14.06 6.67
N ALA A 12 12.91 -15.36 6.94
CA ALA A 12 12.92 -16.39 5.91
C ALA A 12 11.73 -16.26 4.95
N ALA A 13 10.53 -15.94 5.45
CA ALA A 13 9.36 -15.69 4.62
C ALA A 13 9.56 -14.46 3.73
N ALA A 14 10.10 -13.36 4.28
CA ALA A 14 10.45 -12.17 3.51
C ALA A 14 11.51 -12.48 2.45
N PHE A 15 12.56 -13.26 2.79
CA PHE A 15 13.59 -13.66 1.85
C PHE A 15 13.04 -14.57 0.73
N LEU A 16 12.13 -15.49 1.03
CA LEU A 16 11.46 -16.33 0.04
C LEU A 16 10.55 -15.53 -0.90
N MET A 17 9.89 -14.45 -0.40
CA MET A 17 9.08 -13.57 -1.25
C MET A 17 9.94 -12.81 -2.28
N PHE A 18 11.21 -12.51 -1.96
CA PHE A 18 12.10 -11.74 -2.83
C PHE A 18 13.05 -12.62 -3.67
N SER A 19 13.34 -13.86 -3.27
CA SER A 19 14.25 -14.75 -4.00
C SER A 19 13.65 -15.37 -5.27
N GLY A 20 12.32 -15.33 -5.43
CA GLY A 20 11.62 -15.78 -6.65
C GLY A 20 11.54 -14.75 -7.78
N LEU A 21 12.05 -13.54 -7.57
CA LEU A 21 11.98 -12.43 -8.55
C LEU A 21 13.20 -12.46 -9.49
N THR A 22 13.40 -13.54 -10.23
CA THR A 22 14.35 -13.55 -11.36
C THR A 22 13.75 -12.77 -12.52
N VAL A 23 14.38 -11.65 -12.85
CA VAL A 23 14.08 -10.85 -14.03
C VAL A 23 14.55 -11.64 -15.26
N ALA A 24 13.61 -12.28 -15.95
CA ALA A 24 13.84 -12.67 -17.33
C ALA A 24 13.71 -11.40 -18.17
N ALA A 25 14.83 -10.87 -18.64
CA ALA A 25 14.83 -9.82 -19.65
C ALA A 25 14.31 -10.44 -20.94
N VAL A 26 13.02 -10.31 -21.20
CA VAL A 26 12.43 -10.58 -22.50
C VAL A 26 12.62 -9.31 -23.32
N THR A 27 13.53 -9.34 -24.29
CA THR A 27 13.61 -8.34 -25.36
C THR A 27 12.50 -8.66 -26.37
N PRO A 28 11.39 -7.92 -26.41
CA PRO A 28 10.38 -8.16 -27.43
C PRO A 28 10.80 -7.46 -28.72
N THR A 29 11.06 -8.21 -29.77
CA THR A 29 11.16 -7.75 -31.15
C THR A 29 9.78 -7.76 -31.83
N ILE A 30 8.73 -7.29 -31.17
CA ILE A 30 7.39 -7.20 -31.74
C ILE A 30 7.04 -5.71 -31.87
N PRO A 31 6.48 -5.25 -33.02
CA PRO A 31 5.99 -3.88 -33.09
C PRO A 31 4.93 -3.69 -32.02
N ILE A 32 5.25 -2.81 -31.07
CA ILE A 32 4.40 -2.47 -29.92
C ILE A 32 3.14 -1.83 -30.48
N THR A 33 2.03 -2.56 -30.47
CA THR A 33 0.73 -1.94 -30.58
C THR A 33 0.47 -1.22 -29.27
N LEU A 34 0.68 0.09 -29.27
CA LEU A 34 0.72 1.01 -28.12
C LEU A 34 -0.57 1.04 -27.28
N SER A 35 -1.59 0.30 -27.67
CA SER A 35 -2.92 0.33 -27.05
C SER A 35 -3.24 -0.81 -26.09
N GLN A 36 -2.25 -1.63 -25.71
CA GLN A 36 -2.52 -2.86 -24.96
C GLN A 36 -1.95 -2.82 -23.55
N PRO A 37 -2.78 -3.02 -22.50
CA PRO A 37 -2.29 -3.34 -21.17
C PRO A 37 -1.39 -4.58 -21.22
N GLY A 38 -0.31 -4.58 -20.48
CA GLY A 38 0.67 -5.67 -20.46
C GLY A 38 1.92 -5.42 -21.27
N ASN A 39 1.84 -4.64 -22.37
CA ASN A 39 2.98 -4.38 -23.24
C ASN A 39 3.76 -3.11 -22.88
N SER A 40 3.31 -2.34 -21.90
CA SER A 40 3.99 -1.13 -21.44
C SER A 40 4.35 -1.23 -19.95
N PRO A 41 5.64 -1.37 -19.61
CA PRO A 41 6.09 -1.36 -18.22
C PRO A 41 5.67 -0.11 -17.45
N GLY A 42 5.68 1.06 -18.07
CA GLY A 42 5.28 2.31 -17.45
C GLY A 42 3.80 2.32 -17.07
N LEU A 43 2.90 1.93 -17.97
CA LEU A 43 1.46 1.82 -17.68
C LEU A 43 1.19 0.74 -16.64
N ASN A 44 1.85 -0.42 -16.73
CA ASN A 44 1.69 -1.49 -15.76
C ASN A 44 2.12 -1.06 -14.36
N ASN A 45 3.24 -0.37 -14.23
CA ASN A 45 3.71 0.12 -12.93
C ASN A 45 2.77 1.17 -12.34
N THR A 46 2.23 2.04 -13.15
CA THR A 46 1.39 3.15 -12.68
C THR A 46 -0.03 2.68 -12.36
N PHE A 47 -0.65 1.88 -13.22
CA PHE A 47 -2.08 1.56 -13.11
C PHE A 47 -2.35 0.12 -12.66
N ILE A 48 -1.54 -0.86 -13.01
CA ILE A 48 -1.75 -2.25 -12.57
C ILE A 48 -1.17 -2.48 -11.16
N ASN A 49 0.03 -1.96 -10.87
CA ASN A 49 0.63 -2.06 -9.55
C ASN A 49 0.10 -1.00 -8.56
N GLY A 50 -0.41 0.13 -9.04
CA GLY A 50 -0.92 1.24 -8.22
C GLY A 50 -1.97 0.82 -7.18
N PRO A 51 -3.04 0.10 -7.55
CA PRO A 51 -4.03 -0.41 -6.60
C PRO A 51 -3.43 -1.28 -5.49
N ALA A 52 -2.47 -2.15 -5.84
CA ALA A 52 -1.80 -3.01 -4.88
C ALA A 52 -0.94 -2.21 -3.88
N VAL A 53 -0.19 -1.22 -4.37
CA VAL A 53 0.60 -0.30 -3.53
C VAL A 53 -0.31 0.48 -2.58
N SER A 54 -1.42 1.03 -3.08
CA SER A 54 -2.39 1.76 -2.25
C SER A 54 -3.08 0.85 -1.22
N THR A 55 -3.33 -0.41 -1.55
CA THR A 55 -3.84 -1.42 -0.59
C THR A 55 -2.83 -1.65 0.53
N VAL A 56 -1.55 -1.85 0.20
CA VAL A 56 -0.49 -2.01 1.21
C VAL A 56 -0.37 -0.76 2.09
N ASP A 57 -0.47 0.44 1.51
CA ASP A 57 -0.42 1.70 2.26
C ASP A 57 -1.58 1.83 3.25
N ALA A 58 -2.79 1.50 2.83
CA ALA A 58 -3.96 1.54 3.69
C ALA A 58 -3.89 0.48 4.79
N LEU A 59 -3.41 -0.73 4.49
CA LEU A 59 -3.14 -1.78 5.47
C LEU A 59 -2.07 -1.35 6.46
N ALA A 60 -0.94 -0.83 6.00
CA ALA A 60 0.15 -0.36 6.85
C ALA A 60 -0.30 0.78 7.77
N ASN A 61 -1.13 1.70 7.28
CA ASN A 61 -1.74 2.74 8.10
C ASN A 61 -2.72 2.17 9.13
N GLY A 62 -3.56 1.20 8.75
CA GLY A 62 -4.46 0.49 9.66
C GLY A 62 -3.69 -0.18 10.80
N VAL A 63 -2.71 -1.01 10.47
CA VAL A 63 -1.85 -1.71 11.43
C VAL A 63 -1.02 -0.72 12.26
N SER A 64 -0.43 0.30 11.65
CA SER A 64 0.37 1.32 12.34
C SER A 64 -0.47 2.17 13.31
N ASN A 65 -1.70 2.52 12.95
CA ASN A 65 -2.62 3.23 13.85
C ASN A 65 -3.04 2.34 15.02
N PHE A 66 -3.15 1.04 14.79
CA PHE A 66 -3.47 0.05 15.77
C PHE A 66 -2.29 -0.23 16.74
N VAL A 67 -1.11 -0.56 16.20
CA VAL A 67 0.10 -0.91 16.96
C VAL A 67 0.75 0.33 17.60
N GLY A 68 0.55 1.48 17.00
CA GLY A 68 1.26 2.69 17.35
C GLY A 68 0.42 3.84 17.90
N GLY A 69 -0.70 3.61 18.58
CA GLY A 69 -1.60 4.63 19.10
C GLY A 69 -0.92 5.91 19.60
N ALA A 70 -1.54 7.08 19.36
CA ALA A 70 -0.99 8.35 19.82
C ALA A 70 -0.84 8.37 21.34
N PRO A 71 0.30 8.84 21.90
CA PRO A 71 0.44 9.01 23.33
C PRO A 71 -0.56 10.07 23.81
N THR A 72 -1.38 9.72 24.79
CA THR A 72 -2.18 10.71 25.52
C THR A 72 -1.30 11.30 26.59
N GLY A 73 -1.20 12.63 26.65
CA GLY A 73 -0.39 13.35 27.62
C GLY A 73 -0.67 12.95 29.07
N ASN A 74 0.36 12.98 29.90
CA ASN A 74 0.39 12.93 31.36
C ASN A 74 0.11 11.62 32.11
N ALA A 75 -0.09 10.49 31.48
CA ALA A 75 -0.08 9.22 32.23
C ALA A 75 1.23 8.50 31.95
N GLY A 76 2.08 8.40 32.97
CA GLY A 76 3.37 7.73 32.88
C GLY A 76 3.29 6.37 32.17
N LEU A 77 4.04 6.25 31.12
CA LEU A 77 4.62 5.04 30.53
C LEU A 77 3.85 3.71 30.68
N ASN A 78 2.58 3.67 30.27
CA ASN A 78 1.89 2.41 30.03
C ASN A 78 1.63 2.24 28.53
N ILE A 79 2.70 2.31 27.74
CA ILE A 79 2.71 2.23 26.28
C ILE A 79 2.09 0.92 25.77
N ASN A 80 2.23 -0.17 26.51
CA ASN A 80 1.66 -1.46 26.15
C ASN A 80 0.13 -1.48 26.03
N ARG A 81 -0.56 -0.57 26.72
CA ARG A 81 -2.02 -0.44 26.61
C ARG A 81 -2.49 0.54 25.55
N TYR A 82 -1.63 1.50 25.18
CA TYR A 82 -1.98 2.56 24.21
C TYR A 82 -1.61 2.19 22.79
N ALA A 83 -0.55 1.43 22.59
CA ALA A 83 -0.24 0.86 21.30
C ALA A 83 -1.42 0.06 20.74
N LEU A 84 -2.17 -0.58 21.62
CA LEU A 84 -3.35 -1.37 21.27
C LEU A 84 -4.68 -0.66 21.60
N GLY A 85 -4.65 0.68 21.78
CA GLY A 85 -5.86 1.50 21.92
C GLY A 85 -6.53 1.50 23.30
N GLY A 86 -5.82 1.10 24.36
CA GLY A 86 -6.35 1.12 25.71
C GLY A 86 -6.56 2.55 26.24
N GLY A 87 -7.80 2.97 26.44
CA GLY A 87 -8.15 4.14 27.22
C GLY A 87 -8.12 3.88 28.72
N THR A 88 -8.08 4.95 29.53
CA THR A 88 -8.03 4.93 30.99
C THR A 88 -9.35 4.56 31.70
N GLY A 89 -10.30 3.95 31.01
CA GLY A 89 -11.58 3.53 31.59
C GLY A 89 -11.72 2.02 31.54
N ALA A 90 -11.86 1.36 32.69
CA ALA A 90 -12.01 -0.08 32.88
C ALA A 90 -10.86 -0.89 32.24
N ALA A 91 -9.84 -1.12 33.04
CA ALA A 91 -8.77 -2.03 32.68
C ALA A 91 -9.36 -3.41 32.35
N ALA A 92 -9.42 -3.75 31.08
CA ALA A 92 -9.39 -5.16 30.73
C ALA A 92 -8.15 -5.74 31.44
N ALA A 93 -8.30 -6.85 32.12
CA ALA A 93 -7.20 -7.51 32.80
C ALA A 93 -6.02 -7.67 31.84
N PRO A 94 -4.76 -7.49 32.27
CA PRO A 94 -3.62 -7.71 31.42
C PRO A 94 -3.72 -9.09 30.77
N GLY A 95 -3.72 -9.14 29.42
CA GLY A 95 -3.84 -10.38 28.67
C GLY A 95 -5.26 -10.77 28.23
N ALA A 96 -6.30 -9.96 28.51
CA ALA A 96 -7.62 -10.23 27.96
C ALA A 96 -7.60 -10.07 26.41
N PRO A 97 -8.15 -11.03 25.67
CA PRO A 97 -8.30 -10.95 24.22
C PRO A 97 -9.14 -9.73 23.82
N GLN A 98 -8.72 -9.05 22.78
CA GLN A 98 -9.46 -7.89 22.27
C GLN A 98 -9.63 -8.02 20.77
N TRP A 99 -10.86 -7.86 20.32
CA TRP A 99 -11.21 -7.76 18.92
C TRP A 99 -11.21 -6.31 18.46
N ASN A 100 -10.81 -6.11 17.24
CA ASN A 100 -10.89 -4.83 16.56
C ASN A 100 -11.45 -5.04 15.16
N VAL A 101 -12.40 -4.21 14.77
CA VAL A 101 -12.95 -4.14 13.42
C VAL A 101 -12.63 -2.76 12.86
N TRP A 102 -12.17 -2.70 11.64
CA TRP A 102 -11.83 -1.43 11.01
C TRP A 102 -12.16 -1.41 9.54
N GLY A 103 -12.34 -0.20 9.01
CA GLY A 103 -12.52 0.06 7.61
C GLY A 103 -11.64 1.21 7.14
N ALA A 104 -11.30 1.22 5.86
CA ALA A 104 -10.60 2.32 5.24
C ALA A 104 -11.12 2.57 3.82
N TYR A 105 -10.98 3.81 3.38
CA TYR A 105 -11.24 4.24 2.02
C TYR A 105 -10.04 5.03 1.51
N SER A 106 -9.54 4.67 0.34
CA SER A 106 -8.50 5.41 -0.36
C SER A 106 -8.99 5.85 -1.74
N HIS A 107 -8.67 7.07 -2.12
CA HIS A 107 -8.86 7.61 -3.45
C HIS A 107 -7.56 8.24 -3.94
N SER A 108 -7.05 7.75 -5.05
CA SER A 108 -5.83 8.22 -5.69
C SER A 108 -6.13 8.75 -7.08
N ASN A 109 -5.62 9.94 -7.39
CA ASN A 109 -5.52 10.44 -8.76
C ASN A 109 -4.10 10.20 -9.24
N VAL A 110 -3.98 9.45 -10.33
CA VAL A 110 -2.70 8.97 -10.86
C VAL A 110 -2.54 9.45 -12.29
N GLY A 111 -1.35 9.93 -12.64
CA GLY A 111 -0.99 10.35 -13.99
C GLY A 111 0.34 9.76 -14.43
N TYR A 112 0.44 9.47 -15.73
CA TYR A 112 1.67 9.09 -16.41
C TYR A 112 1.88 10.00 -17.61
N ASP A 113 2.82 10.96 -17.48
CA ASP A 113 3.04 12.06 -18.44
C ASP A 113 4.12 11.75 -19.49
N PHE A 114 4.34 10.47 -19.78
CA PHE A 114 5.19 10.07 -20.91
C PHE A 114 4.44 10.28 -22.22
N ALA A 115 4.84 11.26 -23.03
CA ALA A 115 4.08 11.70 -24.18
C ALA A 115 3.55 10.59 -25.11
N PRO A 116 4.32 9.53 -25.47
CA PRO A 116 3.82 8.42 -26.26
C PRO A 116 2.78 7.53 -25.57
N LEU A 117 2.65 7.61 -24.22
CA LEU A 117 1.77 6.78 -23.40
C LEU A 117 1.04 7.62 -22.35
N SER A 118 0.85 8.92 -22.60
CA SER A 118 0.18 9.81 -21.65
C SER A 118 -1.18 9.27 -21.23
N SER A 119 -1.40 9.19 -19.95
CA SER A 119 -2.62 8.63 -19.36
C SER A 119 -2.88 9.23 -17.99
N ALA A 120 -4.14 9.31 -17.63
CA ALA A 120 -4.57 9.82 -16.33
C ALA A 120 -5.78 9.01 -15.84
N GLY A 121 -5.83 8.78 -14.55
CA GLY A 121 -6.91 7.99 -13.99
C GLY A 121 -7.06 8.13 -12.49
N ASN A 122 -7.97 7.35 -11.95
CA ASN A 122 -8.20 7.26 -10.53
C ASN A 122 -8.29 5.81 -10.05
N VAL A 123 -7.89 5.61 -8.81
CA VAL A 123 -8.01 4.34 -8.11
C VAL A 123 -8.78 4.58 -6.81
N LYS A 124 -9.82 3.80 -6.59
CA LYS A 124 -10.60 3.79 -5.36
C LYS A 124 -10.44 2.44 -4.68
N ILE A 125 -10.18 2.43 -3.39
CA ILE A 125 -10.01 1.19 -2.62
C ILE A 125 -10.85 1.29 -1.36
N TYR A 126 -11.64 0.25 -1.13
CA TYR A 126 -12.41 0.03 0.08
C TYR A 126 -11.82 -1.15 0.82
N LEU A 127 -11.43 -0.96 2.08
CA LEU A 127 -10.89 -2.02 2.91
C LEU A 127 -11.78 -2.26 4.12
N ALA A 128 -11.85 -3.50 4.53
CA ALA A 128 -12.40 -3.89 5.82
C ALA A 128 -11.48 -4.95 6.44
N GLY A 129 -11.28 -4.86 7.73
CA GLY A 129 -10.43 -5.81 8.45
C GLY A 129 -10.95 -6.12 9.83
N ILE A 130 -10.58 -7.29 10.30
CA ILE A 130 -10.79 -7.73 11.67
C ILE A 130 -9.47 -8.25 12.22
N ASP A 131 -9.17 -7.91 13.45
CA ASP A 131 -7.98 -8.40 14.12
C ASP A 131 -8.24 -8.72 15.58
N TYR A 132 -7.35 -9.51 16.11
CA TYR A 132 -7.38 -10.03 17.45
C TYR A 132 -6.03 -9.83 18.13
N THR A 133 -6.07 -9.22 19.31
CA THR A 133 -4.89 -9.05 20.15
C THR A 133 -4.66 -10.30 20.98
N PHE A 134 -3.69 -11.11 20.56
CA PHE A 134 -3.37 -12.37 21.20
C PHE A 134 -2.60 -12.22 22.52
N SER A 135 -1.78 -11.19 22.62
CA SER A 135 -1.04 -10.81 23.81
C SER A 135 -0.89 -9.30 23.84
N ASN A 136 -0.39 -8.74 24.94
CA ASN A 136 -0.15 -7.28 25.01
C ASN A 136 0.76 -6.75 23.88
N ASN A 137 1.42 -7.64 23.14
CA ASN A 137 2.45 -7.27 22.19
C ASN A 137 2.18 -7.77 20.76
N VAL A 138 1.20 -8.65 20.53
CA VAL A 138 1.00 -9.29 19.21
C VAL A 138 -0.45 -9.20 18.81
N VAL A 139 -0.67 -8.77 17.58
CA VAL A 139 -1.96 -8.76 16.92
C VAL A 139 -1.90 -9.56 15.63
N PHE A 140 -2.95 -10.34 15.35
CA PHE A 140 -3.19 -11.02 14.09
C PHE A 140 -4.49 -10.55 13.51
N GLY A 141 -4.53 -10.34 12.20
CA GLY A 141 -5.74 -9.93 11.54
C GLY A 141 -5.80 -10.41 10.09
N VAL A 142 -6.99 -10.22 9.53
CA VAL A 142 -7.22 -10.39 8.12
C VAL A 142 -7.99 -9.18 7.61
N ALA A 143 -7.61 -8.70 6.43
CA ALA A 143 -8.31 -7.64 5.74
C ALA A 143 -8.69 -8.08 4.34
N THR A 144 -9.79 -7.54 3.83
CA THR A 144 -10.18 -7.62 2.44
C THR A 144 -10.21 -6.22 1.84
N ALA A 145 -9.73 -6.09 0.63
CA ALA A 145 -9.79 -4.86 -0.16
C ALA A 145 -10.60 -5.11 -1.42
N PHE A 146 -11.41 -4.13 -1.81
CA PHE A 146 -12.07 -4.05 -3.12
C PHE A 146 -11.54 -2.80 -3.81
N ASP A 147 -10.95 -2.97 -4.97
CA ASP A 147 -10.37 -1.88 -5.75
C ASP A 147 -11.14 -1.67 -7.05
N HIS A 148 -11.25 -0.42 -7.42
CA HIS A 148 -11.78 0.00 -8.72
C HIS A 148 -10.83 1.05 -9.31
N MET A 149 -10.42 0.82 -10.53
CA MET A 149 -9.52 1.67 -11.30
C MET A 149 -10.20 2.11 -12.59
N SER A 150 -10.03 3.37 -12.96
CA SER A 150 -10.48 3.91 -14.24
C SER A 150 -9.42 4.86 -14.77
N THR A 151 -8.97 4.63 -16.00
CA THR A 151 -7.84 5.33 -16.62
C THR A 151 -8.15 5.69 -18.04
N ASP A 152 -7.99 6.96 -18.38
CA ASP A 152 -8.05 7.46 -19.74
C ASP A 152 -6.67 7.33 -20.39
N LEU A 153 -6.63 6.68 -21.55
CA LEU A 153 -5.43 6.50 -22.37
C LEU A 153 -5.40 7.59 -23.43
N ASN A 154 -4.81 8.74 -23.10
CA ASN A 154 -4.84 9.94 -23.97
C ASN A 154 -4.20 9.71 -25.34
N PHE A 155 -3.20 8.82 -25.40
CA PHE A 155 -2.47 8.49 -26.64
C PHE A 155 -3.30 7.67 -27.65
N SER A 156 -4.39 7.03 -27.23
CA SER A 156 -5.20 6.16 -28.08
C SER A 156 -6.69 6.50 -28.07
N ALA A 157 -7.07 7.62 -27.44
CA ALA A 157 -8.47 7.94 -27.14
C ALA A 157 -9.21 6.75 -26.52
N GLY A 158 -8.51 6.03 -25.65
CA GLY A 158 -8.95 4.78 -25.07
C GLY A 158 -9.20 4.89 -23.57
N LYS A 159 -9.65 3.77 -23.00
CA LYS A 159 -9.94 3.64 -21.58
C LYS A 159 -9.51 2.27 -21.07
N LEU A 160 -9.06 2.24 -19.82
CA LEU A 160 -8.77 1.02 -19.07
C LEU A 160 -9.53 1.10 -17.76
N ASP A 161 -10.45 0.17 -17.55
CA ASP A 161 -11.21 0.03 -16.32
C ASP A 161 -10.83 -1.30 -15.65
N GLY A 162 -10.69 -1.28 -14.33
CA GLY A 162 -10.37 -2.48 -13.55
C GLY A 162 -11.19 -2.55 -12.27
N SER A 163 -11.59 -3.76 -11.89
CA SER A 163 -12.25 -4.01 -10.62
C SER A 163 -11.69 -5.28 -10.00
N GLY A 164 -11.30 -5.21 -8.74
CA GLY A 164 -10.60 -6.31 -8.11
C GLY A 164 -10.88 -6.48 -6.63
N TYR A 165 -10.33 -7.55 -6.10
CA TYR A 165 -10.30 -7.81 -4.68
C TYR A 165 -8.95 -8.35 -4.24
N THR A 166 -8.64 -8.18 -2.96
CA THR A 166 -7.43 -8.74 -2.32
C THR A 166 -7.77 -9.16 -0.90
N ILE A 167 -7.35 -10.35 -0.49
CA ILE A 167 -7.44 -10.84 0.89
C ILE A 167 -6.04 -10.85 1.47
N SER A 168 -5.86 -10.25 2.65
CA SER A 168 -4.55 -10.01 3.23
C SER A 168 -4.52 -10.36 4.72
N PRO A 169 -4.04 -11.54 5.12
CA PRO A 169 -3.62 -11.77 6.49
C PRO A 169 -2.44 -10.86 6.85
N TYR A 170 -2.43 -10.39 8.09
CA TYR A 170 -1.37 -9.54 8.63
C TYR A 170 -1.08 -9.81 10.09
N VAL A 171 0.10 -9.41 10.51
CA VAL A 171 0.56 -9.48 11.89
C VAL A 171 1.24 -8.17 12.27
N GLY A 172 0.99 -7.71 13.50
CA GLY A 172 1.72 -6.62 14.13
C GLY A 172 2.29 -7.06 15.46
N MET A 173 3.49 -6.61 15.80
CA MET A 173 4.16 -6.96 17.04
C MET A 173 4.90 -5.77 17.63
N LEU A 174 4.72 -5.52 18.93
CA LEU A 174 5.57 -4.62 19.70
C LEU A 174 6.81 -5.38 20.19
N ILE A 175 7.99 -5.00 19.72
CA ILE A 175 9.26 -5.53 20.18
C ILE A 175 9.59 -4.95 21.55
N ASN A 176 9.36 -3.65 21.70
CA ASN A 176 9.46 -2.91 22.96
C ASN A 176 8.54 -1.68 22.91
N LYS A 177 8.62 -0.82 23.93
CA LYS A 177 7.76 0.38 24.05
C LYS A 177 7.87 1.36 22.86
N ASN A 178 8.98 1.35 22.13
CA ASN A 178 9.27 2.29 21.05
C ASN A 178 9.30 1.63 19.67
N ILE A 179 9.49 0.31 19.60
CA ILE A 179 9.73 -0.40 18.34
C ILE A 179 8.59 -1.37 18.06
N SER A 180 8.01 -1.28 16.88
CA SER A 180 7.04 -2.26 16.37
C SER A 180 7.45 -2.80 15.01
N LEU A 181 7.06 -4.03 14.75
CA LEU A 181 7.19 -4.74 13.48
C LEU A 181 5.80 -5.08 12.97
N ASP A 182 5.59 -4.95 11.68
CA ASP A 182 4.38 -5.41 11.00
C ASP A 182 4.72 -6.13 9.71
N ALA A 183 3.90 -7.12 9.36
CA ALA A 183 4.03 -7.85 8.11
C ALA A 183 2.64 -8.21 7.56
N THR A 184 2.52 -8.22 6.24
CA THR A 184 1.33 -8.66 5.53
C THR A 184 1.71 -9.41 4.27
N ILE A 185 0.86 -10.35 3.88
CA ILE A 185 0.83 -10.97 2.56
C ILE A 185 -0.60 -10.90 2.06
N GLY A 186 -0.80 -10.69 0.76
CA GLY A 186 -2.15 -10.64 0.18
C GLY A 186 -2.20 -11.32 -1.16
N PHE A 187 -3.37 -11.87 -1.46
CA PHE A 187 -3.69 -12.52 -2.72
C PHE A 187 -5.00 -11.97 -3.26
N GLY A 188 -5.03 -11.67 -4.55
CA GLY A 188 -6.20 -11.07 -5.16
C GLY A 188 -6.24 -11.26 -6.66
N ARG A 189 -7.33 -10.78 -7.24
CA ARG A 189 -7.56 -10.76 -8.69
C ARG A 189 -8.21 -9.44 -9.06
N THR A 190 -7.87 -8.93 -10.23
CA THR A 190 -8.49 -7.76 -10.85
C THR A 190 -8.93 -8.13 -12.24
N ASP A 191 -10.20 -7.95 -12.56
CA ASP A 191 -10.72 -8.01 -13.92
C ASP A 191 -10.47 -6.65 -14.59
N ILE A 192 -10.01 -6.67 -15.83
CA ILE A 192 -9.56 -5.49 -16.57
C ILE A 192 -10.21 -5.47 -17.94
N ASP A 193 -10.92 -4.39 -18.22
CA ASP A 193 -11.49 -4.07 -19.52
C ASP A 193 -10.71 -2.93 -20.16
N THR A 194 -10.43 -3.06 -21.46
CA THR A 194 -9.75 -2.03 -22.22
C THR A 194 -10.52 -1.70 -23.50
N VAL A 195 -10.52 -0.42 -23.83
CA VAL A 195 -11.05 0.10 -25.09
C VAL A 195 -10.01 1.03 -25.67
N ALA A 196 -9.64 0.86 -26.93
CA ALA A 196 -8.73 1.76 -27.62
C ALA A 196 -9.08 1.81 -29.11
N SER A 197 -9.31 3.01 -29.65
CA SER A 197 -9.67 3.21 -31.07
C SER A 197 -10.81 2.31 -31.57
N GLY A 198 -11.82 2.06 -30.71
CA GLY A 198 -12.98 1.21 -31.00
C GLY A 198 -12.72 -0.31 -30.87
N VAL A 199 -11.51 -0.73 -30.53
CA VAL A 199 -11.18 -2.13 -30.27
C VAL A 199 -11.28 -2.38 -28.78
N THR A 200 -11.98 -3.45 -28.37
CA THR A 200 -12.17 -3.83 -26.96
C THR A 200 -11.42 -5.10 -26.63
N GLY A 201 -11.09 -5.26 -25.36
CA GLY A 201 -10.49 -6.49 -24.83
C GLY A 201 -10.75 -6.60 -23.34
N SER A 202 -10.85 -7.84 -22.84
CA SER A 202 -11.04 -8.12 -21.42
C SER A 202 -10.04 -9.18 -20.97
N THR A 203 -9.47 -9.00 -19.82
CA THR A 203 -8.53 -9.95 -19.20
C THR A 203 -8.64 -9.88 -17.69
N HIS A 204 -7.86 -10.69 -16.99
CA HIS A 204 -7.71 -10.60 -15.54
C HIS A 204 -6.24 -10.58 -15.15
N SER A 205 -5.97 -10.05 -13.98
CA SER A 205 -4.65 -10.06 -13.36
C SER A 205 -4.72 -10.74 -12.00
N ASP A 206 -3.98 -11.82 -11.81
CA ASP A 206 -3.75 -12.42 -10.50
C ASP A 206 -2.65 -11.65 -9.78
N ARG A 207 -2.93 -11.30 -8.52
CA ARG A 207 -2.09 -10.40 -7.72
C ARG A 207 -1.57 -11.08 -6.48
N THR A 208 -0.28 -10.92 -6.20
CA THR A 208 0.31 -11.22 -4.90
C THR A 208 1.01 -9.98 -4.37
N ILE A 209 0.75 -9.62 -3.12
CA ILE A 209 1.40 -8.50 -2.44
C ILE A 209 2.09 -9.00 -1.17
N GLY A 210 3.16 -8.33 -0.76
CA GLY A 210 3.81 -8.56 0.50
C GLY A 210 4.43 -7.28 1.03
N ALA A 211 4.39 -7.07 2.35
CA ALA A 211 5.09 -5.97 2.98
C ALA A 211 5.60 -6.34 4.36
N LEU A 212 6.72 -5.70 4.72
CA LEU A 212 7.34 -5.78 6.05
C LEU A 212 7.72 -4.37 6.46
N GLY A 213 7.35 -3.95 7.67
CA GLY A 213 7.62 -2.62 8.20
C GLY A 213 8.20 -2.67 9.61
N LEU A 214 9.19 -1.81 9.87
CA LEU A 214 9.75 -1.55 11.19
C LEU A 214 9.50 -0.09 11.54
N THR A 215 8.88 0.16 12.68
CA THR A 215 8.55 1.51 13.14
C THR A 215 9.22 1.79 14.48
N TYR A 216 9.91 2.91 14.57
CA TYR A 216 10.37 3.50 15.83
C TYR A 216 9.53 4.71 16.17
N ARG A 217 9.14 4.85 17.43
CA ARG A 217 8.35 5.98 17.92
C ARG A 217 8.86 6.46 19.26
N GLU A 218 8.95 7.78 19.42
CA GLU A 218 9.32 8.44 20.66
C GLU A 218 8.37 9.60 20.95
N ALA A 219 7.98 9.73 22.24
CA ALA A 219 7.08 10.79 22.70
C ALA A 219 7.83 11.80 23.57
N PHE A 220 7.62 13.09 23.27
CA PHE A 220 8.19 14.24 23.98
C PHE A 220 7.03 15.17 24.40
N GLY A 221 6.46 14.93 25.56
CA GLY A 221 5.26 15.64 26.01
C GLY A 221 4.07 15.39 25.07
N ALA A 222 3.54 16.44 24.47
CA ALA A 222 2.45 16.33 23.48
C ALA A 222 2.93 15.97 22.07
N TRP A 223 4.22 16.01 21.79
CA TRP A 223 4.80 15.67 20.51
C TRP A 223 5.13 14.18 20.42
N THR A 224 4.96 13.63 19.24
CA THR A 224 5.41 12.27 18.90
C THR A 224 6.19 12.32 17.61
N LEU A 225 7.42 11.80 17.64
CA LEU A 225 8.22 11.57 16.45
C LEU A 225 8.17 10.09 16.08
N THR A 226 8.01 9.81 14.80
CA THR A 226 7.96 8.44 14.28
C THR A 226 8.90 8.33 13.09
N GLY A 227 9.73 7.29 13.10
CA GLY A 227 10.51 6.83 11.95
C GLY A 227 10.00 5.46 11.52
N ARG A 228 9.85 5.23 10.20
CA ARG A 228 9.44 3.93 9.67
C ARG A 228 10.29 3.55 8.47
N GLY A 229 10.82 2.35 8.47
CA GLY A 229 11.37 1.67 7.30
C GLY A 229 10.43 0.56 6.86
N ALA A 230 10.17 0.44 5.55
CA ALA A 230 9.35 -0.63 5.01
C ALA A 230 9.89 -1.12 3.67
N ILE A 231 9.64 -2.40 3.40
CA ILE A 231 9.86 -3.03 2.09
C ILE A 231 8.52 -3.58 1.66
N LEU A 232 8.14 -3.35 0.43
CA LEU A 232 6.94 -3.94 -0.18
C LEU A 232 7.28 -4.58 -1.53
N GLY A 233 6.51 -5.60 -1.90
CA GLY A 233 6.59 -6.27 -3.18
C GLY A 233 5.18 -6.50 -3.74
N VAL A 234 5.04 -6.31 -5.04
CA VAL A 234 3.84 -6.60 -5.82
C VAL A 234 4.24 -7.47 -6.99
N HIS A 235 3.48 -8.53 -7.20
CA HIS A 235 3.57 -9.40 -8.37
C HIS A 235 2.17 -9.52 -8.97
N ASN A 236 2.02 -9.07 -10.22
CA ASN A 236 0.79 -9.20 -10.99
C ASN A 236 1.06 -10.05 -12.23
N LYS A 237 0.24 -11.06 -12.47
CA LYS A 237 0.24 -11.86 -13.68
C LYS A 237 -1.03 -11.59 -14.48
N LEU A 238 -0.86 -10.89 -15.60
CA LEU A 238 -1.93 -10.61 -16.55
C LEU A 238 -2.17 -11.83 -17.44
N GLY A 239 -3.41 -12.28 -17.57
CA GLY A 239 -3.79 -13.37 -18.45
C GLY A 239 -3.74 -12.95 -19.93
N SER A 240 -3.48 -13.92 -20.83
CA SER A 240 -3.62 -13.72 -22.26
C SER A 240 -5.10 -13.51 -22.64
N TYR A 241 -5.36 -12.75 -23.70
CA TYR A 241 -6.70 -12.48 -24.19
C TYR A 241 -6.70 -12.19 -25.69
N THR A 242 -7.89 -12.12 -26.29
CA THR A 242 -8.05 -11.76 -27.71
C THR A 242 -8.87 -10.49 -27.80
N LEU A 243 -8.40 -9.52 -28.54
CA LEU A 243 -9.12 -8.29 -28.83
C LEU A 243 -10.31 -8.52 -29.77
N SER A 244 -11.30 -7.63 -29.74
CA SER A 244 -12.52 -7.72 -30.58
C SER A 244 -12.24 -7.74 -32.09
N ASN A 245 -11.07 -7.30 -32.53
CA ASN A 245 -10.61 -7.38 -33.92
C ASN A 245 -9.86 -8.70 -34.24
N GLY A 246 -9.85 -9.67 -33.31
CA GLY A 246 -9.18 -10.96 -33.49
C GLY A 246 -7.68 -10.97 -33.13
N THR A 247 -7.09 -9.86 -32.72
CA THR A 247 -5.66 -9.78 -32.39
C THR A 247 -5.40 -10.45 -31.04
N PRO A 248 -4.53 -11.48 -30.94
CA PRO A 248 -4.16 -12.09 -29.67
C PRO A 248 -3.20 -11.20 -28.89
N VAL A 249 -3.38 -11.13 -27.58
CA VAL A 249 -2.48 -10.48 -26.61
C VAL A 249 -1.93 -11.55 -25.69
N ALA A 250 -0.61 -11.66 -25.61
CA ALA A 250 0.07 -12.61 -24.76
C ALA A 250 -0.10 -12.21 -23.27
N ASP A 251 0.08 -13.18 -22.40
CA ASP A 251 0.20 -12.94 -20.95
C ASP A 251 1.42 -12.05 -20.64
N ALA A 252 1.33 -11.32 -19.55
CA ALA A 252 2.40 -10.44 -19.10
C ALA A 252 2.53 -10.49 -17.59
N THR A 253 3.73 -10.22 -17.10
CA THR A 253 4.00 -10.10 -15.67
C THR A 253 4.46 -8.69 -15.35
N SER A 254 3.91 -8.12 -14.30
CA SER A 254 4.31 -6.83 -13.76
C SER A 254 4.76 -7.00 -12.31
N ASN A 255 6.00 -6.60 -12.05
CA ASN A 255 6.62 -6.67 -10.73
C ASN A 255 6.97 -5.27 -10.24
N LEU A 256 6.80 -5.05 -8.94
CA LEU A 256 7.28 -3.86 -8.26
C LEU A 256 7.84 -4.25 -6.89
N GLY A 257 9.10 -3.96 -6.65
CA GLY A 257 9.70 -3.96 -5.32
C GLY A 257 9.99 -2.53 -4.91
N GLN A 258 9.66 -2.15 -3.68
CA GLN A 258 9.86 -0.78 -3.22
C GLN A 258 10.37 -0.74 -1.78
N ILE A 259 11.35 0.14 -1.53
CA ILE A 259 11.79 0.53 -0.18
C ILE A 259 11.20 1.88 0.14
N ARG A 260 10.75 2.05 1.38
CA ARG A 260 10.23 3.32 1.91
C ARG A 260 10.87 3.66 3.25
N LEU A 261 11.29 4.92 3.37
CA LEU A 261 11.80 5.48 4.63
C LEU A 261 10.97 6.71 4.98
N MET A 262 10.28 6.70 6.10
CA MET A 262 9.34 7.76 6.48
C MET A 262 9.72 8.36 7.82
N GLY A 263 9.65 9.70 7.88
CA GLY A 263 9.65 10.49 9.11
C GLY A 263 8.30 11.18 9.32
N GLN A 264 7.80 11.21 10.56
CA GLN A 264 6.55 11.86 10.90
C GLN A 264 6.69 12.62 12.24
N ALA A 265 6.10 13.81 12.30
CA ALA A 265 5.91 14.58 13.52
C ALA A 265 4.40 14.76 13.76
N ALA A 266 3.94 14.47 14.97
CA ALA A 266 2.56 14.56 15.37
C ALA A 266 2.43 15.33 16.69
N TYR A 267 1.34 16.10 16.86
CA TYR A 267 1.04 16.85 18.06
C TYR A 267 -0.32 16.43 18.61
N THR A 268 -0.35 15.94 19.84
CA THR A 268 -1.60 15.50 20.49
C THR A 268 -2.27 16.66 21.20
N TYR A 269 -3.50 16.96 20.79
CA TYR A 269 -4.37 17.94 21.43
C TYR A 269 -5.74 17.33 21.72
N LYS A 270 -6.01 17.03 22.97
CA LYS A 270 -7.24 16.31 23.40
C LYS A 270 -7.40 14.99 22.61
N GLN A 271 -8.55 14.81 21.94
CA GLN A 271 -8.86 13.65 21.11
C GLN A 271 -8.26 13.70 19.69
N PHE A 272 -7.66 14.80 19.31
CA PHE A 272 -7.11 15.00 17.97
C PHE A 272 -5.58 14.97 17.98
N THR A 273 -5.01 14.43 16.91
CA THR A 273 -3.56 14.37 16.71
C THR A 273 -3.24 14.72 15.26
N PRO A 274 -3.14 16.02 14.92
CA PRO A 274 -2.60 16.42 13.63
C PRO A 274 -1.15 15.96 13.47
N TYR A 275 -0.77 15.66 12.23
CA TYR A 275 0.59 15.24 11.88
C TYR A 275 0.99 15.67 10.49
N VAL A 276 2.29 15.74 10.31
CA VAL A 276 2.94 15.87 9.00
C VAL A 276 3.95 14.74 8.85
N SER A 277 4.11 14.24 7.64
CA SER A 277 5.11 13.22 7.34
C SER A 277 5.72 13.44 5.97
N ILE A 278 6.89 12.86 5.78
CA ILE A 278 7.56 12.75 4.49
C ILE A 278 8.14 11.35 4.38
N ALA A 279 7.91 10.69 3.26
CA ALA A 279 8.54 9.41 2.96
C ALA A 279 9.41 9.52 1.71
N TYR A 280 10.61 8.96 1.76
CA TYR A 280 11.43 8.64 0.60
C TYR A 280 10.99 7.28 0.07
N ILE A 281 10.82 7.17 -1.25
CA ILE A 281 10.40 5.98 -1.96
C ILE A 281 11.49 5.63 -2.98
N ASN A 282 11.87 4.35 -3.04
CA ASN A 282 12.78 3.86 -4.07
C ASN A 282 12.29 2.51 -4.62
N ASP A 283 12.11 2.44 -5.93
CA ASP A 283 11.73 1.21 -6.64
C ASP A 283 12.97 0.37 -6.91
N ILE A 284 13.15 -0.71 -6.16
CA ILE A 284 14.30 -1.61 -6.24
C ILE A 284 14.14 -2.71 -7.30
N ASN A 285 12.90 -3.01 -7.66
CA ASN A 285 12.58 -4.01 -8.68
C ASN A 285 11.38 -3.54 -9.50
N ARG A 286 11.65 -2.94 -10.64
CA ARG A 286 10.66 -2.45 -11.58
C ARG A 286 11.25 -2.53 -12.99
N PRO A 287 10.55 -3.10 -13.99
CA PRO A 287 10.99 -3.02 -15.36
C PRO A 287 10.97 -1.58 -15.88
N ASP A 288 11.98 -1.20 -16.63
CA ASP A 288 12.09 0.12 -17.23
C ASP A 288 11.26 0.20 -18.53
N GLN A 289 10.66 1.36 -18.76
CA GLN A 289 9.98 1.66 -20.01
C GLN A 289 11.01 1.97 -21.10
N ALA A 290 11.01 1.17 -22.16
CA ALA A 290 11.86 1.43 -23.32
C ALA A 290 11.45 2.72 -24.04
N PRO A 291 12.38 3.40 -24.73
CA PRO A 291 12.04 4.52 -25.60
C PRO A 291 11.00 4.13 -26.66
N ILE A 292 10.07 5.03 -26.95
CA ILE A 292 9.06 4.86 -27.97
C ILE A 292 9.27 5.92 -29.04
N SER A 293 9.43 5.52 -30.30
CA SER A 293 9.69 6.43 -31.42
C SER A 293 10.85 7.40 -31.16
N GLY A 294 11.89 6.93 -30.49
CA GLY A 294 13.08 7.73 -30.14
C GLY A 294 12.89 8.67 -28.95
N ILE A 295 11.70 8.73 -28.33
CA ILE A 295 11.43 9.51 -27.13
C ILE A 295 11.79 8.66 -25.91
N PRO A 296 12.77 9.07 -25.07
CA PRO A 296 13.13 8.33 -23.86
C PRO A 296 12.07 8.51 -22.78
N ALA A 297 11.73 7.42 -22.10
CA ALA A 297 10.96 7.50 -20.86
C ALA A 297 11.86 7.92 -19.68
N SER A 298 11.33 8.71 -18.77
CA SER A 298 11.96 8.86 -17.47
C SER A 298 11.70 7.59 -16.67
N ASN A 299 12.77 6.90 -16.31
CA ASN A 299 12.72 5.71 -15.49
C ASN A 299 13.11 6.04 -14.04
N ASP A 300 12.69 7.21 -13.54
CA ASP A 300 12.95 7.64 -12.19
C ASP A 300 12.43 6.62 -11.18
N ARG A 301 13.33 6.11 -10.35
CA ARG A 301 13.02 5.12 -9.32
C ARG A 301 12.78 5.75 -7.96
N ASP A 302 13.27 6.99 -7.78
CA ASP A 302 13.21 7.72 -6.54
C ASP A 302 12.04 8.70 -6.52
N GLY A 303 11.43 8.83 -5.37
CA GLY A 303 10.34 9.78 -5.15
C GLY A 303 10.21 10.17 -3.68
N TRP A 304 9.44 11.21 -3.45
CA TRP A 304 9.08 11.72 -2.13
C TRP A 304 7.57 11.74 -1.98
N LEU A 305 7.08 11.35 -0.81
CA LEU A 305 5.66 11.34 -0.48
C LEU A 305 5.42 12.19 0.78
N PRO A 306 5.36 13.54 0.64
CA PRO A 306 4.86 14.39 1.70
C PRO A 306 3.40 14.09 1.99
N ALA A 307 3.02 14.13 3.27
CA ALA A 307 1.64 13.95 3.70
C ALA A 307 1.29 14.82 4.90
N VAL A 308 0.03 15.17 4.99
CA VAL A 308 -0.59 15.81 6.14
C VAL A 308 -1.82 15.02 6.56
N GLY A 309 -2.09 14.97 7.85
CA GLY A 309 -3.27 14.25 8.32
C GLY A 309 -3.64 14.61 9.75
N ILE A 310 -4.77 14.05 10.15
CA ILE A 310 -5.26 14.15 11.51
C ILE A 310 -5.78 12.78 11.95
N ARG A 311 -5.40 12.35 13.14
CA ARG A 311 -5.96 11.21 13.84
C ARG A 311 -6.96 11.69 14.86
N PHE A 312 -7.98 10.90 15.12
CA PHE A 312 -8.95 11.16 16.18
C PHE A 312 -9.22 9.89 16.98
N ARG A 313 -9.63 10.08 18.23
CA ARG A 313 -10.08 9.01 19.11
C ARG A 313 -11.27 9.51 19.91
N ALA A 314 -12.34 8.71 19.94
CA ALA A 314 -13.53 8.97 20.72
C ALA A 314 -13.78 7.80 21.71
N GLU A 315 -14.03 8.14 22.97
CA GLU A 315 -14.49 7.23 24.04
C GLU A 315 -13.71 5.92 24.17
N ASN A 316 -12.40 5.93 23.83
CA ASN A 316 -11.49 4.79 23.94
C ASN A 316 -11.82 3.59 23.04
N MET A 317 -12.94 3.60 22.33
CA MET A 317 -13.40 2.50 21.47
C MET A 317 -13.30 2.84 19.99
N ILE A 318 -13.58 4.07 19.62
CA ILE A 318 -13.57 4.53 18.23
C ILE A 318 -12.30 5.32 17.96
N TYR A 319 -11.63 5.01 16.88
CA TYR A 319 -10.46 5.74 16.40
C TYR A 319 -10.52 5.88 14.89
N GLY A 320 -9.77 6.83 14.34
CA GLY A 320 -9.66 6.96 12.90
C GLY A 320 -8.65 8.01 12.48
N SER A 321 -8.49 8.16 11.17
CA SER A 321 -7.65 9.22 10.61
C SER A 321 -8.11 9.62 9.22
N VAL A 322 -7.72 10.86 8.86
CA VAL A 322 -7.78 11.39 7.51
C VAL A 322 -6.38 11.82 7.13
N GLN A 323 -5.94 11.49 5.93
CA GLN A 323 -4.63 11.85 5.38
C GLN A 323 -4.76 12.26 3.92
N TYR A 324 -4.00 13.27 3.54
CA TYR A 324 -3.70 13.59 2.16
C TYR A 324 -2.21 13.46 1.93
N SER A 325 -1.82 12.84 0.82
CA SER A 325 -0.42 12.71 0.39
C SER A 325 -0.28 12.97 -1.10
N SER A 326 0.91 13.37 -1.52
CA SER A 326 1.19 13.69 -2.91
C SER A 326 2.60 13.24 -3.27
N GLU A 327 2.72 12.37 -4.27
CA GLU A 327 4.01 11.89 -4.77
C GLU A 327 4.71 12.99 -5.58
N ARG A 328 6.01 13.18 -5.33
CA ARG A 328 6.88 14.19 -5.95
C ARG A 328 8.23 13.58 -6.27
N GLY A 329 8.96 14.21 -7.20
CA GLY A 329 10.33 13.83 -7.56
C GLY A 329 10.45 12.86 -8.72
N ARG A 330 9.35 12.25 -9.17
CA ARG A 330 9.31 11.50 -10.42
C ARG A 330 8.79 12.39 -11.54
N SER A 331 9.55 12.51 -12.63
CA SER A 331 9.25 13.50 -13.67
C SER A 331 8.04 13.16 -14.53
N GLN A 332 7.65 11.89 -14.62
CA GLN A 332 6.53 11.45 -15.48
C GLN A 332 5.41 10.74 -14.69
N VAL A 333 5.50 10.67 -13.37
CA VAL A 333 4.49 10.02 -12.54
C VAL A 333 3.96 11.02 -11.52
N THR A 334 2.65 11.15 -11.46
CA THR A 334 1.95 11.90 -10.43
C THR A 334 1.00 10.97 -9.68
N ASN A 335 0.95 11.09 -8.35
CA ASN A 335 -0.02 10.37 -7.53
C ASN A 335 -0.41 11.24 -6.35
N ASN A 336 -1.69 11.61 -6.29
CA ASN A 336 -2.27 12.33 -5.17
C ASN A 336 -3.31 11.43 -4.50
N MET A 337 -3.12 11.15 -3.23
CA MET A 337 -3.96 10.20 -2.50
C MET A 337 -4.63 10.83 -1.30
N PHE A 338 -5.91 10.57 -1.16
CA PHE A 338 -6.69 10.78 0.04
C PHE A 338 -6.97 9.44 0.70
N LEU A 339 -6.74 9.34 2.01
CA LEU A 339 -6.97 8.14 2.80
C LEU A 339 -7.80 8.49 4.04
N PHE A 340 -8.88 7.76 4.25
CA PHE A 340 -9.69 7.78 5.45
C PHE A 340 -9.70 6.39 6.07
N ASN A 341 -9.61 6.31 7.39
CA ASN A 341 -9.84 5.07 8.12
C ASN A 341 -10.63 5.31 9.41
N VAL A 342 -11.33 4.28 9.85
CA VAL A 342 -12.05 4.22 11.11
C VAL A 342 -12.01 2.81 11.67
N GLY A 343 -11.91 2.68 12.97
CA GLY A 343 -11.93 1.39 13.64
C GLY A 343 -12.68 1.44 14.96
N PHE A 344 -13.16 0.29 15.36
CA PHE A 344 -13.88 0.08 16.60
C PHE A 344 -13.30 -1.15 17.32
N ARG A 345 -13.08 -1.00 18.62
CA ARG A 345 -12.55 -2.03 19.49
C ARG A 345 -13.60 -2.48 20.51
N PHE A 346 -13.62 -3.77 20.79
CA PHE A 346 -14.53 -4.37 21.79
C PHE A 346 -13.92 -5.63 22.42
#